data_6e8b5ad181ad38bcddc94095545f21f7
#
_entry.id   6e8b5ad181ad38bcddc94095545f21f7
#
_cell.length_a   1.000
_cell.length_b   1.000
_cell.length_c   1.000
_cell.angle_alpha   90.00
_cell.angle_beta   90.00
_cell.angle_gamma   90.00
#
_symmetry.space_group_name_H-M   'P 1'
#
loop_
_entity.id
_entity.type
_entity.pdbx_description
1 polymer ?
#
loop_
_entity_poly.entity_id
_entity_poly.type
_entity_poly.pdbx_seq_one_letter_code
_entity_poly.pdbx_strand_id
1 'polypeptide(L)'
;MSMFKEDFDIAYVIKEIQEKYNWPKFIDVNSGKDTDKLLKMVEIVNIRPAVALQTLTDSVLDTIKRKNIGLENFINFQKIVQKKTGIVSQTELIMCLPGETKDSFIITIKKVLDSGIKHIVIYTLMKLKGTPIDSIESVKRYKYDIRHRIVPGQFSIIDGKLVTDTEEVIVATNTLSFNEYLDLRLLTLTITIFITAHEFDLFAKLIEERKELISDWLFSLHKECISD
;
A
#
# COMPACT_ATOMS: atom_id res chain seq x y z
N MET A 1 -10.91 -0.94 -10.77
CA MET A 1 -11.54 -1.78 -11.84
C MET A 1 -11.79 -3.19 -11.30
N SER A 2 -12.54 -4.00 -11.99
CA SER A 2 -13.02 -5.34 -11.61
C SER A 2 -14.06 -5.40 -10.47
N MET A 3 -14.64 -4.27 -10.08
CA MET A 3 -15.68 -4.18 -9.04
C MET A 3 -17.09 -4.14 -9.62
N PHE A 4 -17.26 -3.46 -10.75
CA PHE A 4 -18.56 -3.26 -11.40
C PHE A 4 -18.65 -4.03 -12.72
N LYS A 5 -19.86 -4.24 -13.22
CA LYS A 5 -20.10 -4.95 -14.48
C LYS A 5 -19.60 -4.12 -15.67
N GLU A 6 -19.79 -2.83 -15.60
CA GLU A 6 -19.45 -1.83 -16.62
C GLU A 6 -17.92 -1.63 -16.76
N ASP A 7 -17.13 -2.10 -15.79
CA ASP A 7 -15.66 -2.00 -15.84
C ASP A 7 -15.07 -2.68 -17.08
N PHE A 8 -15.71 -3.74 -17.60
CA PHE A 8 -15.26 -4.42 -18.83
C PHE A 8 -15.50 -3.55 -20.06
N ASP A 9 -16.64 -2.88 -20.15
CA ASP A 9 -16.96 -1.98 -21.26
C ASP A 9 -15.96 -0.82 -21.30
N ILE A 10 -15.64 -0.25 -20.14
CA ILE A 10 -14.60 0.77 -19.99
C ILE A 10 -13.23 0.24 -20.42
N ALA A 11 -12.88 -1.00 -20.06
CA ALA A 11 -11.60 -1.61 -20.42
C ALA A 11 -11.46 -1.74 -21.95
N TYR A 12 -12.51 -2.12 -22.66
CA TYR A 12 -12.49 -2.19 -24.13
C TYR A 12 -12.31 -0.82 -24.79
N VAL A 13 -12.98 0.21 -24.29
CA VAL A 13 -12.78 1.59 -24.77
C VAL A 13 -11.33 2.06 -24.54
N ILE A 14 -10.77 1.79 -23.36
CA ILE A 14 -9.38 2.13 -23.05
C ILE A 14 -8.42 1.39 -23.98
N LYS A 15 -8.67 0.10 -24.25
CA LYS A 15 -7.89 -0.70 -25.18
C LYS A 15 -7.84 -0.06 -26.58
N GLU A 16 -8.99 0.31 -27.12
CA GLU A 16 -9.07 1.00 -28.43
C GLU A 16 -8.24 2.28 -28.44
N ILE A 17 -8.27 3.06 -27.37
CA ILE A 17 -7.47 4.28 -27.21
C ILE A 17 -5.98 3.95 -27.18
N GLN A 18 -5.58 2.95 -26.40
CA GLN A 18 -4.19 2.53 -26.28
C GLN A 18 -3.65 2.02 -27.65
N GLU A 19 -4.44 1.24 -28.38
CA GLU A 19 -4.07 0.74 -29.70
C GLU A 19 -3.96 1.87 -30.74
N LYS A 20 -4.93 2.78 -30.74
CA LYS A 20 -5.00 3.88 -31.73
C LYS A 20 -3.93 4.95 -31.52
N TYR A 21 -3.67 5.33 -30.26
CA TYR A 21 -2.82 6.47 -29.93
C TYR A 21 -1.48 6.05 -29.30
N ASN A 22 -1.27 4.74 -29.04
CA ASN A 22 -0.14 4.23 -28.29
C ASN A 22 0.05 4.94 -26.93
N TRP A 23 -1.09 5.38 -26.33
CA TRP A 23 -1.17 6.14 -25.08
C TRP A 23 -2.57 6.01 -24.44
N PRO A 24 -2.65 5.99 -23.08
CA PRO A 24 -1.54 5.86 -22.13
C PRO A 24 -0.90 4.46 -22.21
N LYS A 25 0.41 4.37 -21.92
CA LYS A 25 1.12 3.07 -21.95
C LYS A 25 0.58 2.08 -20.94
N PHE A 26 0.18 2.57 -19.79
CA PHE A 26 -0.53 1.82 -18.73
C PHE A 26 -1.33 2.80 -17.87
N ILE A 27 -2.25 2.27 -17.07
CA ILE A 27 -3.08 3.03 -16.12
C ILE A 27 -2.98 2.33 -14.76
N ASP A 28 -2.69 3.08 -13.71
CA ASP A 28 -2.77 2.59 -12.35
C ASP A 28 -4.24 2.50 -11.92
N VAL A 29 -4.66 1.36 -11.42
CA VAL A 29 -6.05 1.13 -11.03
C VAL A 29 -6.16 0.51 -9.65
N ASN A 30 -7.00 1.07 -8.81
CA ASN A 30 -7.44 0.39 -7.61
C ASN A 30 -8.39 -0.75 -7.99
N SER A 31 -8.07 -1.95 -7.52
CA SER A 31 -8.71 -3.16 -7.96
C SER A 31 -9.61 -3.75 -6.88
N GLY A 32 -10.67 -4.44 -7.33
CA GLY A 32 -11.44 -5.33 -6.47
C GLY A 32 -10.62 -6.55 -6.04
N LYS A 33 -11.21 -7.38 -5.18
CA LYS A 33 -10.56 -8.60 -4.65
C LYS A 33 -10.79 -9.84 -5.51
N ASP A 34 -11.57 -9.72 -6.57
CA ASP A 34 -11.85 -10.79 -7.53
C ASP A 34 -10.67 -10.90 -8.52
N THR A 35 -9.73 -11.78 -8.19
CA THR A 35 -8.51 -11.98 -9.00
C THR A 35 -8.80 -12.50 -10.40
N ASP A 36 -9.84 -13.29 -10.60
CA ASP A 36 -10.18 -13.84 -11.91
C ASP A 36 -10.71 -12.75 -12.85
N LYS A 37 -11.58 -11.87 -12.35
CA LYS A 37 -12.01 -10.69 -13.09
C LYS A 37 -10.84 -9.78 -13.41
N LEU A 38 -9.96 -9.56 -12.42
CA LEU A 38 -8.80 -8.69 -12.59
C LEU A 38 -7.81 -9.24 -13.61
N LEU A 39 -7.58 -10.56 -13.64
CA LEU A 39 -6.76 -11.20 -14.68
C LEU A 39 -7.35 -11.02 -16.08
N LYS A 40 -8.67 -11.16 -16.23
CA LYS A 40 -9.35 -10.88 -17.53
C LYS A 40 -9.19 -9.42 -17.93
N MET A 41 -9.25 -8.48 -16.98
CA MET A 41 -9.03 -7.05 -17.28
C MET A 41 -7.60 -6.77 -17.77
N VAL A 42 -6.60 -7.37 -17.12
CA VAL A 42 -5.18 -7.27 -17.52
C VAL A 42 -4.94 -7.86 -18.92
N GLU A 43 -5.74 -8.84 -19.37
CA GLU A 43 -5.67 -9.37 -20.72
C GLU A 43 -6.26 -8.43 -21.79
N ILE A 44 -7.20 -7.59 -21.40
CA ILE A 44 -7.88 -6.66 -22.31
C ILE A 44 -7.10 -5.37 -22.46
N VAL A 45 -6.60 -4.80 -21.37
CA VAL A 45 -6.06 -3.43 -21.30
C VAL A 45 -4.79 -3.37 -20.46
N ASN A 46 -3.85 -2.51 -20.85
CA ASN A 46 -2.61 -2.30 -20.10
C ASN A 46 -2.88 -1.51 -18.82
N ILE A 47 -3.11 -2.21 -17.74
CA ILE A 47 -3.31 -1.64 -16.41
C ILE A 47 -2.28 -2.19 -15.42
N ARG A 48 -1.94 -1.37 -14.43
CA ARG A 48 -1.21 -1.80 -13.23
C ARG A 48 -2.21 -1.95 -12.08
N PRO A 49 -2.59 -3.17 -11.72
CA PRO A 49 -3.53 -3.38 -10.64
C PRO A 49 -2.87 -3.17 -9.27
N ALA A 50 -3.46 -2.33 -8.44
CA ALA A 50 -3.11 -2.22 -7.03
C ALA A 50 -4.10 -3.05 -6.19
N VAL A 51 -3.57 -3.97 -5.38
CA VAL A 51 -4.36 -4.77 -4.44
C VAL A 51 -3.92 -4.43 -3.03
N ALA A 52 -4.74 -3.66 -2.32
CA ALA A 52 -4.44 -3.23 -0.97
C ALA A 52 -4.64 -4.38 0.04
N LEU A 53 -3.56 -4.87 0.63
CA LEU A 53 -3.60 -5.83 1.74
C LEU A 53 -3.94 -5.17 3.08
N GLN A 54 -3.55 -3.92 3.26
CA GLN A 54 -3.63 -3.07 4.47
C GLN A 54 -2.83 -3.61 5.66
N THR A 55 -3.04 -4.84 6.05
CA THR A 55 -2.30 -5.64 7.03
C THR A 55 -2.50 -7.13 6.75
N LEU A 56 -1.67 -7.99 7.33
CA LEU A 56 -1.84 -9.45 7.33
C LEU A 56 -2.18 -9.98 8.72
N THR A 57 -2.50 -9.11 9.68
CA THR A 57 -2.90 -9.48 11.04
C THR A 57 -4.40 -9.76 11.09
N ASP A 58 -4.79 -11.03 11.23
CA ASP A 58 -6.19 -11.47 11.15
C ASP A 58 -7.11 -10.73 12.15
N SER A 59 -6.67 -10.57 13.41
CA SER A 59 -7.46 -9.86 14.43
C SER A 59 -7.69 -8.38 14.09
N VAL A 60 -6.76 -7.75 13.37
CA VAL A 60 -6.91 -6.37 12.88
C VAL A 60 -7.87 -6.35 11.71
N LEU A 61 -7.76 -7.30 10.77
CA LEU A 61 -8.70 -7.44 9.64
C LEU A 61 -10.13 -7.63 10.13
N ASP A 62 -10.35 -8.46 11.14
CA ASP A 62 -11.66 -8.65 11.78
C ASP A 62 -12.18 -7.35 12.41
N THR A 63 -11.30 -6.63 13.11
CA THR A 63 -11.64 -5.34 13.75
C THR A 63 -12.10 -4.30 12.74
N ILE A 64 -11.42 -4.20 11.61
CA ILE A 64 -11.80 -3.27 10.52
C ILE A 64 -12.82 -3.86 9.54
N LYS A 65 -13.36 -5.03 9.85
CA LYS A 65 -14.38 -5.76 9.04
C LYS A 65 -13.93 -5.96 7.59
N ARG A 66 -12.66 -6.33 7.39
CA ARG A 66 -12.06 -6.52 6.07
C ARG A 66 -11.60 -7.96 5.87
N LYS A 67 -11.86 -8.50 4.70
CA LYS A 67 -11.30 -9.78 4.25
C LYS A 67 -10.24 -9.51 3.19
N ASN A 68 -9.07 -10.08 3.35
CA ASN A 68 -8.03 -10.07 2.32
C ASN A 68 -8.20 -11.25 1.35
N ILE A 69 -7.53 -11.16 0.19
CA ILE A 69 -7.51 -12.26 -0.79
C ILE A 69 -6.58 -13.41 -0.35
N GLY A 70 -5.85 -13.24 0.75
CA GLY A 70 -4.78 -14.13 1.19
C GLY A 70 -3.47 -13.85 0.44
N LEU A 71 -2.36 -13.96 1.17
CA LEU A 71 -1.03 -13.61 0.63
C LEU A 71 -0.62 -14.54 -0.52
N GLU A 72 -0.86 -15.84 -0.41
CA GLU A 72 -0.54 -16.81 -1.48
C GLU A 72 -1.29 -16.52 -2.78
N ASN A 73 -2.60 -16.26 -2.70
CA ASN A 73 -3.40 -15.91 -3.87
C ASN A 73 -2.92 -14.61 -4.50
N PHE A 74 -2.51 -13.65 -3.67
CA PHE A 74 -1.96 -12.40 -4.15
C PHE A 74 -0.60 -12.60 -4.85
N ILE A 75 0.30 -13.41 -4.30
CA ILE A 75 1.58 -13.77 -4.92
C ILE A 75 1.36 -14.46 -6.28
N ASN A 76 0.46 -15.44 -6.34
CA ASN A 76 0.14 -16.15 -7.58
C ASN A 76 -0.44 -15.19 -8.62
N PHE A 77 -1.35 -14.33 -8.23
CA PHE A 77 -1.90 -13.29 -9.08
C PHE A 77 -0.77 -12.39 -9.65
N GLN A 78 0.13 -11.89 -8.81
CA GLN A 78 1.26 -11.06 -9.25
C GLN A 78 2.16 -11.75 -10.25
N LYS A 79 2.52 -13.02 -10.02
CA LYS A 79 3.33 -13.82 -10.96
C LYS A 79 2.68 -13.93 -12.33
N ILE A 80 1.35 -14.14 -12.36
CA ILE A 80 0.60 -14.23 -13.62
C ILE A 80 0.59 -12.86 -14.33
N VAL A 81 0.30 -11.79 -13.61
CA VAL A 81 0.29 -10.43 -14.18
C VAL A 81 1.67 -10.08 -14.75
N GLN A 82 2.73 -10.26 -13.96
CA GLN A 82 4.10 -9.98 -14.40
C GLN A 82 4.50 -10.79 -15.63
N LYS A 83 4.18 -12.09 -15.65
CA LYS A 83 4.47 -12.95 -16.81
C LYS A 83 3.75 -12.52 -18.09
N LYS A 84 2.50 -12.04 -17.96
CA LYS A 84 1.66 -11.63 -19.11
C LYS A 84 1.97 -10.23 -19.62
N THR A 85 2.27 -9.30 -18.74
CA THR A 85 2.35 -7.87 -19.06
C THR A 85 3.72 -7.24 -18.85
N GLY A 86 4.62 -7.90 -18.14
CA GLY A 86 5.87 -7.32 -17.64
C GLY A 86 5.67 -6.31 -16.50
N ILE A 87 4.43 -6.06 -16.08
CA ILE A 87 4.08 -5.05 -15.07
C ILE A 87 4.15 -5.69 -13.67
N VAL A 88 4.85 -5.04 -12.74
CA VAL A 88 4.86 -5.41 -11.32
C VAL A 88 3.65 -4.76 -10.65
N SER A 89 2.78 -5.57 -10.05
CA SER A 89 1.65 -5.03 -9.29
C SER A 89 2.09 -4.47 -7.94
N GLN A 90 1.29 -3.56 -7.42
CA GLN A 90 1.57 -2.83 -6.18
C GLN A 90 0.69 -3.37 -5.05
N THR A 91 1.21 -3.32 -3.80
CA THR A 91 0.39 -3.49 -2.60
C THR A 91 0.47 -2.28 -1.69
N GLU A 92 -0.55 -2.13 -0.88
CA GLU A 92 -0.69 -1.04 0.09
C GLU A 92 -0.88 -1.61 1.49
N LEU A 93 -0.12 -1.07 2.44
CA LEU A 93 -0.25 -1.33 3.87
C LEU A 93 -0.64 -0.05 4.60
N ILE A 94 -1.28 -0.17 5.76
CA ILE A 94 -1.72 0.99 6.54
C ILE A 94 -1.24 0.84 8.00
N MET A 95 -0.42 1.78 8.45
CA MET A 95 -0.01 1.90 9.86
C MET A 95 -1.12 2.43 10.74
N CYS A 96 -1.08 2.10 12.02
CA CYS A 96 -2.00 2.58 13.06
C CYS A 96 -3.44 2.10 12.89
N LEU A 97 -3.67 0.97 12.20
CA LEU A 97 -4.98 0.34 12.21
C LEU A 97 -5.41 -0.05 13.64
N PRO A 98 -6.72 0.01 13.97
CA PRO A 98 -7.22 -0.36 15.29
C PRO A 98 -6.80 -1.78 15.70
N GLY A 99 -6.09 -1.91 16.82
CA GLY A 99 -5.59 -3.18 17.33
C GLY A 99 -4.25 -3.65 16.75
N GLU A 100 -3.70 -2.95 15.75
CA GLU A 100 -2.36 -3.24 15.24
C GLU A 100 -1.30 -2.83 16.27
N THR A 101 -0.25 -3.65 16.41
CA THR A 101 0.94 -3.35 17.21
C THR A 101 2.13 -3.13 16.30
N LYS A 102 3.21 -2.54 16.81
CA LYS A 102 4.48 -2.44 16.07
C LYS A 102 4.96 -3.82 15.61
N ASP A 103 4.94 -4.81 16.51
CA ASP A 103 5.45 -6.14 16.19
C ASP A 103 4.60 -6.86 15.14
N SER A 104 3.27 -6.81 15.24
CA SER A 104 2.39 -7.43 14.23
C SER A 104 2.53 -6.76 12.87
N PHE A 105 2.72 -5.44 12.84
CA PHE A 105 2.95 -4.71 11.60
C PHE A 105 4.33 -5.03 10.98
N ILE A 106 5.38 -5.18 11.79
CA ILE A 106 6.70 -5.64 11.34
C ILE A 106 6.60 -7.04 10.73
N ILE A 107 5.85 -7.97 11.35
CA ILE A 107 5.62 -9.30 10.80
C ILE A 107 4.90 -9.20 9.44
N THR A 108 3.92 -8.33 9.31
CA THR A 108 3.26 -8.06 8.04
C THR A 108 4.25 -7.57 6.97
N ILE A 109 5.08 -6.58 7.30
CA ILE A 109 6.11 -6.05 6.40
C ILE A 109 7.08 -7.16 5.95
N LYS A 110 7.61 -7.94 6.88
CA LYS A 110 8.54 -9.06 6.57
C LYS A 110 7.90 -10.05 5.60
N LYS A 111 6.69 -10.51 5.88
CA LYS A 111 5.96 -11.44 5.00
C LYS A 111 5.75 -10.88 3.60
N VAL A 112 5.43 -9.60 3.49
CA VAL A 112 5.23 -8.94 2.19
C VAL A 112 6.54 -8.82 1.43
N LEU A 113 7.63 -8.41 2.06
CA LEU A 113 8.96 -8.33 1.46
C LEU A 113 9.44 -9.69 0.95
N ASP A 114 9.39 -10.72 1.82
CA ASP A 114 9.88 -12.07 1.51
C ASP A 114 9.00 -12.82 0.50
N SER A 115 7.80 -12.31 0.21
CA SER A 115 6.94 -12.82 -0.87
C SER A 115 7.37 -12.38 -2.28
N GLY A 116 8.40 -11.53 -2.39
CA GLY A 116 8.88 -11.01 -3.67
C GLY A 116 8.09 -9.82 -4.21
N ILE A 117 7.24 -9.21 -3.38
CA ILE A 117 6.52 -7.97 -3.72
C ILE A 117 7.50 -6.80 -3.66
N LYS A 118 7.73 -6.14 -4.82
CA LYS A 118 8.73 -5.07 -4.95
C LYS A 118 8.15 -3.66 -4.89
N HIS A 119 6.84 -3.48 -5.05
CA HIS A 119 6.22 -2.17 -4.95
C HIS A 119 5.25 -2.13 -3.77
N ILE A 120 5.73 -1.58 -2.65
CA ILE A 120 5.00 -1.54 -1.38
C ILE A 120 4.82 -0.08 -0.97
N VAL A 121 3.56 0.35 -0.86
CA VAL A 121 3.22 1.68 -0.34
C VAL A 121 2.68 1.53 1.08
N ILE A 122 3.25 2.25 2.03
CA ILE A 122 2.83 2.21 3.44
C ILE A 122 2.24 3.56 3.82
N TYR A 123 0.94 3.57 4.04
CA TYR A 123 0.18 4.76 4.45
C TYR A 123 0.06 4.88 5.96
N THR A 124 -0.06 6.10 6.45
CA THR A 124 -0.58 6.38 7.80
C THR A 124 -2.11 6.35 7.75
N LEU A 125 -2.76 5.76 8.74
CA LEU A 125 -4.22 5.74 8.83
C LEU A 125 -4.80 7.16 8.85
N MET A 126 -5.66 7.46 7.88
CA MET A 126 -6.41 8.72 7.83
C MET A 126 -7.74 8.60 8.57
N LYS A 127 -8.07 9.61 9.35
CA LYS A 127 -9.38 9.75 9.99
C LYS A 127 -10.36 10.38 9.00
N LEU A 128 -10.89 9.56 8.10
CA LEU A 128 -11.79 10.01 7.05
C LEU A 128 -13.19 10.31 7.60
N LYS A 129 -13.69 11.51 7.35
CA LYS A 129 -15.02 11.96 7.74
C LYS A 129 -16.13 11.02 7.24
N GLY A 130 -17.08 10.73 8.10
CA GLY A 130 -18.21 9.88 7.77
C GLY A 130 -17.93 8.37 7.75
N THR A 131 -16.71 7.95 8.10
CA THR A 131 -16.36 6.53 8.25
C THR A 131 -16.46 6.07 9.71
N PRO A 132 -16.52 4.75 9.98
CA PRO A 132 -16.49 4.24 11.36
C PRO A 132 -15.27 4.70 12.18
N ILE A 133 -14.15 4.98 11.53
CA ILE A 133 -12.91 5.49 12.18
C ILE A 133 -13.13 6.92 12.74
N ASP A 134 -13.96 7.73 12.09
CA ASP A 134 -14.28 9.10 12.52
C ASP A 134 -15.24 9.14 13.72
N SER A 135 -15.87 8.03 14.08
CA SER A 135 -16.87 8.00 15.16
C SER A 135 -16.24 8.30 16.53
N ILE A 136 -16.98 9.01 17.37
CA ILE A 136 -16.58 9.30 18.76
C ILE A 136 -16.28 8.00 19.53
N GLU A 137 -17.04 6.95 19.26
CA GLU A 137 -16.85 5.63 19.87
C GLU A 137 -15.49 5.05 19.51
N SER A 138 -15.12 5.04 18.22
CA SER A 138 -13.82 4.54 17.74
C SER A 138 -12.66 5.33 18.33
N VAL A 139 -12.74 6.67 18.31
CA VAL A 139 -11.72 7.56 18.88
C VAL A 139 -11.48 7.22 20.35
N LYS A 140 -12.55 7.06 21.15
CA LYS A 140 -12.45 6.74 22.58
C LYS A 140 -11.93 5.31 22.80
N ARG A 141 -12.45 4.34 22.05
CA ARG A 141 -12.15 2.91 22.20
C ARG A 141 -10.69 2.61 21.91
N TYR A 142 -10.15 3.19 20.83
CA TYR A 142 -8.79 2.93 20.38
C TYR A 142 -7.79 4.01 20.81
N LYS A 143 -8.24 5.04 21.55
CA LYS A 143 -7.43 6.15 22.08
C LYS A 143 -6.57 6.79 21.01
N TYR A 144 -7.16 7.16 19.89
CA TYR A 144 -6.43 7.77 18.78
C TYR A 144 -5.72 9.07 19.16
N ASP A 145 -4.40 9.16 18.93
CA ASP A 145 -3.68 10.44 18.83
C ASP A 145 -3.83 10.92 17.38
N ILE A 146 -4.58 12.00 17.20
CA ILE A 146 -4.94 12.55 15.89
C ILE A 146 -4.11 13.83 15.69
N ARG A 147 -3.41 13.89 14.55
CA ARG A 147 -2.66 15.07 14.15
C ARG A 147 -3.06 15.51 12.75
N HIS A 148 -2.79 16.79 12.45
CA HIS A 148 -3.04 17.33 11.13
C HIS A 148 -1.72 17.38 10.35
N ARG A 149 -1.78 16.98 9.08
CA ARG A 149 -0.68 17.20 8.15
C ARG A 149 -1.19 18.00 6.94
N ILE A 150 -0.30 18.81 6.37
CA ILE A 150 -0.58 19.51 5.12
C ILE A 150 -0.59 18.47 4.00
N VAL A 151 -1.60 18.53 3.11
CA VAL A 151 -1.65 17.69 1.93
C VAL A 151 -0.67 18.24 0.89
N PRO A 152 0.38 17.49 0.49
CA PRO A 152 1.38 17.98 -0.44
C PRO A 152 0.77 18.42 -1.77
N GLY A 153 1.15 19.61 -2.23
CA GLY A 153 0.68 20.14 -3.50
C GLY A 153 -0.76 20.69 -3.51
N GLN A 154 -1.47 20.61 -2.40
CA GLN A 154 -2.84 21.11 -2.26
C GLN A 154 -2.83 22.49 -1.57
N PHE A 155 -2.49 23.50 -2.33
CA PHE A 155 -2.53 24.89 -1.89
C PHE A 155 -2.96 25.80 -3.02
N SER A 156 -3.66 26.88 -2.68
CA SER A 156 -4.10 27.91 -3.63
C SER A 156 -4.12 29.27 -2.94
N ILE A 157 -4.20 30.34 -3.75
CA ILE A 157 -4.39 31.69 -3.23
C ILE A 157 -5.86 32.06 -3.45
N ILE A 158 -6.59 32.29 -2.34
CA ILE A 158 -7.98 32.71 -2.34
C ILE A 158 -8.06 34.07 -1.67
N ASP A 159 -8.55 35.09 -2.36
CA ASP A 159 -8.63 36.47 -1.88
C ASP A 159 -7.29 37.02 -1.34
N GLY A 160 -6.19 36.68 -2.03
CA GLY A 160 -4.83 37.10 -1.65
C GLY A 160 -4.24 36.36 -0.44
N LYS A 161 -4.92 35.34 0.09
CA LYS A 161 -4.45 34.52 1.21
C LYS A 161 -4.07 33.14 0.73
N LEU A 162 -2.92 32.64 1.19
CA LEU A 162 -2.52 31.26 0.97
C LEU A 162 -3.44 30.34 1.80
N VAL A 163 -4.13 29.45 1.11
CA VAL A 163 -4.97 28.38 1.70
C VAL A 163 -4.34 27.05 1.36
N THR A 164 -4.25 26.17 2.33
CA THR A 164 -3.74 24.80 2.16
C THR A 164 -4.72 23.80 2.77
N ASP A 165 -4.86 22.65 2.10
CA ASP A 165 -5.65 21.55 2.64
C ASP A 165 -4.87 20.79 3.70
N THR A 166 -5.58 20.34 4.71
CA THR A 166 -5.05 19.50 5.78
C THR A 166 -5.89 18.24 5.93
N GLU A 167 -5.24 17.16 6.32
CA GLU A 167 -5.92 15.90 6.63
C GLU A 167 -5.60 15.45 8.05
N GLU A 168 -6.58 14.83 8.71
CA GLU A 168 -6.43 14.22 10.01
C GLU A 168 -5.82 12.83 9.86
N VAL A 169 -4.65 12.60 10.49
CA VAL A 169 -3.96 11.31 10.51
C VAL A 169 -3.85 10.79 11.94
N ILE A 170 -3.93 9.47 12.09
CA ILE A 170 -3.81 8.78 13.37
C ILE A 170 -2.37 8.32 13.51
N VAL A 171 -1.65 8.88 14.50
CA VAL A 171 -0.23 8.63 14.72
C VAL A 171 0.06 7.79 15.97
N ALA A 172 -0.97 7.50 16.77
CA ALA A 172 -0.90 6.53 17.86
C ALA A 172 -2.29 5.96 18.16
N THR A 173 -2.31 4.79 18.77
CA THR A 173 -3.52 4.09 19.24
C THR A 173 -3.28 3.54 20.64
N ASN A 174 -4.25 2.82 21.20
CA ASN A 174 -4.05 2.10 22.48
C ASN A 174 -3.08 0.90 22.37
N THR A 175 -2.71 0.47 21.17
CA THR A 175 -1.81 -0.68 20.90
C THR A 175 -0.53 -0.31 20.18
N LEU A 176 -0.38 0.94 19.75
CA LEU A 176 0.79 1.46 19.05
C LEU A 176 1.05 2.90 19.50
N SER A 177 2.17 3.14 20.16
CA SER A 177 2.55 4.46 20.68
C SER A 177 3.08 5.38 19.57
N PHE A 178 3.15 6.69 19.84
CA PHE A 178 3.70 7.67 18.90
C PHE A 178 5.19 7.40 18.58
N ASN A 179 5.98 6.97 19.55
CA ASN A 179 7.38 6.63 19.29
C ASN A 179 7.51 5.40 18.38
N GLU A 180 6.70 4.37 18.60
CA GLU A 180 6.64 3.22 17.69
C GLU A 180 6.17 3.59 16.28
N TYR A 181 5.25 4.54 16.16
CA TYR A 181 4.86 5.10 14.88
C TYR A 181 6.05 5.78 14.17
N LEU A 182 6.86 6.56 14.90
CA LEU A 182 8.05 7.20 14.33
C LEU A 182 9.08 6.16 13.86
N ASP A 183 9.30 5.10 14.63
CA ASP A 183 10.18 4.00 14.22
C ASP A 183 9.67 3.33 12.93
N LEU A 184 8.37 3.07 12.84
CA LEU A 184 7.76 2.52 11.63
C LEU A 184 7.83 3.48 10.43
N ARG A 185 7.78 4.79 10.66
CA ARG A 185 7.99 5.81 9.60
C ARG A 185 9.42 5.78 9.07
N LEU A 186 10.42 5.64 9.94
CA LEU A 186 11.82 5.48 9.53
C LEU A 186 12.00 4.18 8.75
N LEU A 187 11.43 3.06 9.22
CA LEU A 187 11.45 1.80 8.47
C LEU A 187 10.75 1.94 7.10
N THR A 188 9.64 2.66 7.04
CA THR A 188 8.94 2.96 5.76
C THR A 188 9.85 3.71 4.80
N LEU A 189 10.61 4.69 5.28
CA LEU A 189 11.57 5.42 4.45
C LEU A 189 12.65 4.48 3.90
N THR A 190 13.20 3.61 4.73
CA THR A 190 14.18 2.58 4.30
C THR A 190 13.59 1.68 3.21
N ILE A 191 12.37 1.17 3.40
CA ILE A 191 11.67 0.35 2.39
C ILE A 191 11.48 1.15 1.09
N THR A 192 11.07 2.41 1.20
CA THR A 192 10.86 3.26 0.03
C THR A 192 12.13 3.44 -0.78
N ILE A 193 13.25 3.75 -0.13
CA ILE A 193 14.55 3.97 -0.80
C ILE A 193 15.08 2.68 -1.42
N PHE A 194 15.12 1.58 -0.66
CA PHE A 194 15.85 0.39 -1.07
C PHE A 194 15.02 -0.64 -1.83
N ILE A 195 13.69 -0.56 -1.75
CA ILE A 195 12.78 -1.52 -2.41
C ILE A 195 11.85 -0.81 -3.41
N THR A 196 11.04 0.17 -2.94
CA THR A 196 9.96 0.73 -3.76
C THR A 196 10.46 1.66 -4.87
N ALA A 197 11.58 2.36 -4.66
CA ALA A 197 12.18 3.24 -5.67
C ALA A 197 12.88 2.48 -6.81
N HIS A 198 13.09 1.16 -6.68
CA HIS A 198 13.74 0.29 -7.67
C HIS A 198 15.23 0.61 -7.98
N GLU A 199 15.83 1.54 -7.27
CA GLU A 199 17.26 1.91 -7.47
C GLU A 199 18.23 0.79 -7.07
N PHE A 200 17.78 -0.13 -6.19
CA PHE A 200 18.56 -1.23 -5.65
C PHE A 200 18.07 -2.62 -6.11
N ASP A 201 17.32 -2.71 -7.20
CA ASP A 201 16.75 -3.97 -7.70
C ASP A 201 17.81 -5.04 -7.96
N LEU A 202 19.02 -4.65 -8.42
CA LEU A 202 20.13 -5.58 -8.61
C LEU A 202 20.62 -6.20 -7.29
N PHE A 203 20.65 -5.42 -6.21
CA PHE A 203 20.98 -5.93 -4.89
C PHE A 203 19.88 -6.86 -4.37
N ALA A 204 18.63 -6.49 -4.48
CA ALA A 204 17.51 -7.34 -4.09
C ALA A 204 17.57 -8.69 -4.83
N LYS A 205 17.86 -8.67 -6.13
CA LYS A 205 18.04 -9.88 -6.93
C LYS A 205 19.23 -10.73 -6.46
N LEU A 206 20.36 -10.12 -6.11
CA LEU A 206 21.51 -10.84 -5.57
C LEU A 206 21.18 -11.55 -4.24
N ILE A 207 20.44 -10.90 -3.34
CA ILE A 207 19.98 -11.48 -2.08
C ILE A 207 19.08 -12.71 -2.37
N GLU A 208 18.10 -12.56 -3.29
CA GLU A 208 17.24 -13.67 -3.73
C GLU A 208 18.03 -14.84 -4.31
N GLU A 209 19.03 -14.60 -5.15
CA GLU A 209 19.92 -15.63 -5.74
C GLU A 209 20.74 -16.37 -4.68
N ARG A 210 21.10 -15.69 -3.58
CA ARG A 210 21.78 -16.29 -2.42
C ARG A 210 20.82 -17.06 -1.50
N LYS A 211 19.51 -17.06 -1.79
CA LYS A 211 18.46 -17.65 -0.96
C LYS A 211 18.39 -17.05 0.45
N GLU A 212 18.77 -15.80 0.59
CA GLU A 212 18.62 -15.02 1.80
C GLU A 212 17.27 -14.28 1.77
N LEU A 213 16.71 -13.95 2.94
CA LEU A 213 15.47 -13.21 3.04
C LEU A 213 15.72 -11.71 2.82
N ILE A 214 14.95 -11.10 1.94
CA ILE A 214 15.00 -9.66 1.69
C ILE A 214 14.71 -8.88 2.97
N SER A 215 13.78 -9.36 3.78
CA SER A 215 13.44 -8.71 5.05
C SER A 215 14.63 -8.67 6.01
N ASP A 216 15.40 -9.75 6.15
CA ASP A 216 16.52 -9.81 7.09
C ASP A 216 17.64 -8.85 6.65
N TRP A 217 17.97 -8.82 5.36
CA TRP A 217 18.91 -7.86 4.81
C TRP A 217 18.46 -6.41 5.06
N LEU A 218 17.20 -6.10 4.72
CA LEU A 218 16.68 -4.73 4.83
C LEU A 218 16.62 -4.26 6.29
N PHE A 219 16.22 -5.14 7.22
CA PHE A 219 16.19 -4.80 8.64
C PHE A 219 17.57 -4.63 9.25
N SER A 220 18.58 -5.40 8.79
CA SER A 220 19.98 -5.18 9.17
C SER A 220 20.47 -3.83 8.68
N LEU A 221 20.21 -3.51 7.41
CA LEU A 221 20.57 -2.22 6.83
C LEU A 221 19.86 -1.06 7.56
N HIS A 222 18.57 -1.21 7.84
CA HIS A 222 17.80 -0.21 8.59
C HIS A 222 18.43 0.07 9.95
N LYS A 223 18.83 -0.98 10.67
CA LYS A 223 19.48 -0.86 11.98
C LYS A 223 20.79 -0.06 11.90
N GLU A 224 21.62 -0.32 10.89
CA GLU A 224 22.86 0.44 10.68
C GLU A 224 22.57 1.92 10.35
N CYS A 225 21.59 2.19 9.48
CA CYS A 225 21.23 3.58 9.09
C CYS A 225 20.67 4.44 10.24
N ILE A 226 20.17 3.84 11.32
CA ILE A 226 19.60 4.59 12.47
C ILE A 226 20.53 4.58 13.70
N SER A 227 21.67 3.89 13.64
CA SER A 227 22.63 3.79 14.75
C SER A 227 23.65 4.95 14.78
N ASP A 228 23.75 5.73 13.72
CA ASP A 228 24.57 6.93 13.58
C ASP A 228 23.74 8.23 13.85
#